data_6065e8083be63a6b639f8b94388c2c1f
#
_entry.id   6065e8083be63a6b639f8b94388c2c1f
#
_cell.length_a   1.000
_cell.length_b   1.000
_cell.length_c   1.000
_cell.angle_alpha   90.00
_cell.angle_beta   90.00
_cell.angle_gamma   90.00
#
_symmetry.space_group_name_H-M   'P 1'
#
loop_
_entity.id
_entity.type
_entity.pdbx_description
1 polymer ?
#
loop_
_entity_poly.entity_id
_entity_poly.type
_entity_poly.pdbx_seq_one_letter_code
_entity_poly.pdbx_strand_id
1 'polypeptide(L)'
;MLRSPFWVCLGLFLLPLLTRAQKPDTLRTPPPIQTVALDTVGILPSAIDTKGWLLLDKDIQTELDGAVHNIYNFKYDKAEKQFRSLRRRYPNHPMPYFLLGLSTWWKIIPTNFQTNQYDKLFFAYMDTAITKAQKLYDADNNNYEASFFLSAAYGFDARLHAERHDWRKATVGSRRSLNFLKKSQEANGLSPEFQFGQALFNYYAVWIPDNYPLLKPVLLFFPKGDKKLGMQQLRSVATNGFYTATEARVFLMRILKNEENNAEEAMPVARLLATTYPDNGYFQRFYAFLAYDQGEFADCERVSRDILDKINRGLPGYEGISGRYASYFLGYLMQNRYRDLAKAKDYYQRCIVFAESTGDTSGGFYLFANMNLARVAVKEKDIATARRYYDVILDKADRKSEQYKEAKAWLKKNARA
;
A
#
# COMPACT_ATOMS: atom_id res chain seq x y z
N MET A 1 -10.44 19.76 10.31
CA MET A 1 -9.17 20.28 9.75
C MET A 1 -9.05 19.76 8.33
N LEU A 2 -9.01 20.68 7.38
CA LEU A 2 -8.95 20.41 5.95
C LEU A 2 -7.71 19.59 5.63
N ARG A 3 -7.91 18.33 5.21
CA ARG A 3 -6.85 17.52 4.62
C ARG A 3 -6.47 18.14 3.28
N SER A 4 -5.22 18.56 3.17
CA SER A 4 -4.65 19.26 2.02
C SER A 4 -4.83 18.46 0.72
N PRO A 5 -5.23 19.10 -0.40
CA PRO A 5 -5.49 18.44 -1.68
C PRO A 5 -4.24 18.05 -2.48
N PHE A 6 -3.04 18.07 -1.89
CA PHE A 6 -1.77 18.00 -2.62
C PHE A 6 -1.16 16.60 -2.79
N TRP A 7 -1.96 15.56 -2.68
CA TRP A 7 -1.54 14.15 -2.94
C TRP A 7 -1.23 13.82 -4.41
N VAL A 8 -1.10 14.83 -5.25
CA VAL A 8 -1.26 14.79 -6.71
C VAL A 8 -0.01 14.48 -7.53
N CYS A 9 1.15 14.58 -6.95
CA CYS A 9 2.37 14.34 -7.73
C CYS A 9 3.00 13.00 -7.38
N LEU A 10 2.50 11.89 -7.91
CA LEU A 10 2.94 10.49 -7.66
C LEU A 10 2.81 10.00 -6.19
N GLY A 11 2.33 10.81 -5.27
CA GLY A 11 2.07 10.47 -3.88
C GLY A 11 0.69 9.90 -3.60
N LEU A 12 0.01 9.35 -4.56
CA LEU A 12 -1.40 9.03 -4.57
C LEU A 12 -1.78 7.73 -3.91
N PHE A 13 -1.48 7.57 -2.70
CA PHE A 13 -1.86 6.34 -2.02
C PHE A 13 -2.23 6.54 -0.59
N LEU A 14 -3.33 7.21 -0.29
CA LEU A 14 -4.08 7.03 0.96
C LEU A 14 -5.17 8.11 1.10
N LEU A 15 -6.43 7.71 0.87
CA LEU A 15 -7.57 8.42 1.45
C LEU A 15 -8.63 7.41 1.88
N PRO A 16 -9.31 7.65 3.01
CA PRO A 16 -10.34 6.76 3.50
C PRO A 16 -11.67 6.97 2.77
N LEU A 17 -12.40 5.87 2.66
CA LEU A 17 -13.70 5.64 2.08
C LEU A 17 -14.77 6.69 2.41
N LEU A 18 -15.42 7.21 1.39
CA LEU A 18 -16.82 7.61 1.42
C LEU A 18 -17.55 6.74 0.39
N THR A 19 -18.35 5.83 0.86
CA THR A 19 -19.15 4.90 0.07
C THR A 19 -20.32 5.63 -0.60
N ARG A 20 -20.44 5.50 -1.94
CA ARG A 20 -21.71 5.65 -2.65
C ARG A 20 -22.05 4.29 -3.27
N ALA A 21 -23.22 3.79 -2.90
CA ALA A 21 -23.78 2.58 -3.48
C ALA A 21 -24.19 2.81 -4.96
N GLN A 22 -23.73 1.97 -5.87
CA GLN A 22 -24.27 1.84 -7.23
C GLN A 22 -24.91 0.47 -7.43
N LYS A 23 -26.03 0.48 -8.19
CA LYS A 23 -26.88 -0.68 -8.52
C LYS A 23 -26.11 -1.69 -9.40
N PRO A 24 -26.47 -3.00 -9.33
CA PRO A 24 -25.82 -4.03 -10.15
C PRO A 24 -26.29 -3.95 -11.61
N ASP A 25 -25.32 -4.00 -12.52
CA ASP A 25 -25.58 -4.10 -13.95
C ASP A 25 -25.46 -5.56 -14.42
N THR A 26 -26.32 -5.90 -15.35
CA THR A 26 -26.65 -7.24 -15.79
C THR A 26 -25.52 -7.94 -16.57
N LEU A 27 -25.46 -9.27 -16.41
CA LEU A 27 -24.63 -10.26 -17.10
C LEU A 27 -24.44 -9.95 -18.60
N ARG A 28 -23.23 -9.71 -19.05
CA ARG A 28 -22.83 -9.73 -20.46
C ARG A 28 -21.87 -10.91 -20.69
N THR A 29 -22.21 -11.70 -21.71
CA THR A 29 -21.39 -12.78 -22.28
C THR A 29 -19.98 -12.26 -22.65
N PRO A 30 -18.91 -13.06 -22.45
CA PRO A 30 -17.56 -12.65 -22.83
C PRO A 30 -17.45 -12.48 -24.35
N PRO A 31 -16.72 -11.45 -24.83
CA PRO A 31 -16.48 -11.25 -26.24
C PRO A 31 -15.60 -12.37 -26.82
N PRO A 32 -15.76 -12.70 -28.12
CA PRO A 32 -14.97 -13.72 -28.77
C PRO A 32 -13.48 -13.37 -28.78
N ILE A 33 -12.62 -14.38 -28.65
CA ILE A 33 -11.15 -14.26 -28.71
C ILE A 33 -10.78 -13.62 -30.05
N GLN A 34 -10.29 -12.38 -30.01
CA GLN A 34 -9.74 -11.74 -31.19
C GLN A 34 -8.36 -12.35 -31.46
N THR A 35 -8.23 -13.02 -32.59
CA THR A 35 -6.93 -13.39 -33.15
C THR A 35 -6.17 -12.12 -33.50
N VAL A 36 -5.03 -11.89 -32.86
CA VAL A 36 -4.14 -10.78 -33.18
C VAL A 36 -3.47 -11.09 -34.53
N ALA A 37 -3.69 -10.24 -35.53
CA ALA A 37 -2.98 -10.33 -36.79
C ALA A 37 -1.47 -10.10 -36.53
N LEU A 38 -0.63 -10.96 -37.06
CA LEU A 38 0.84 -10.91 -36.90
C LEU A 38 1.48 -9.60 -37.44
N ASP A 39 0.76 -8.87 -38.27
CA ASP A 39 1.18 -7.62 -38.89
C ASP A 39 1.19 -6.43 -37.91
N THR A 40 0.66 -6.59 -36.68
CA THR A 40 0.66 -5.58 -35.62
C THR A 40 1.74 -5.81 -34.56
N VAL A 41 2.55 -6.85 -34.71
CA VAL A 41 3.74 -7.02 -33.86
C VAL A 41 4.76 -6.00 -34.29
N GLY A 42 4.83 -4.88 -33.56
CA GLY A 42 5.85 -3.87 -33.78
C GLY A 42 7.23 -4.54 -33.77
N ILE A 43 7.93 -4.47 -34.92
CA ILE A 43 9.33 -4.91 -35.02
C ILE A 43 10.07 -4.09 -33.97
N LEU A 44 10.64 -4.76 -32.97
CA LEU A 44 11.52 -4.13 -32.00
C LEU A 44 12.56 -3.28 -32.75
N PRO A 45 12.78 -2.02 -32.36
CA PRO A 45 13.86 -1.23 -32.94
C PRO A 45 15.16 -2.04 -32.81
N SER A 46 16.03 -1.90 -33.81
CA SER A 46 17.38 -2.49 -33.92
C SER A 46 18.00 -2.74 -32.55
N ALA A 47 18.43 -3.97 -32.33
CA ALA A 47 18.81 -4.56 -31.06
C ALA A 47 19.38 -3.57 -30.05
N ILE A 48 18.56 -3.26 -29.01
CA ILE A 48 19.01 -2.44 -27.88
C ILE A 48 20.15 -3.23 -27.21
N ASP A 49 21.33 -2.61 -27.11
CA ASP A 49 22.45 -3.24 -26.38
C ASP A 49 22.15 -3.23 -24.88
N THR A 50 21.87 -4.40 -24.33
CA THR A 50 21.60 -4.59 -22.90
C THR A 50 22.83 -5.07 -22.14
N LYS A 51 24.00 -5.05 -22.75
CA LYS A 51 25.24 -5.48 -22.12
C LYS A 51 25.55 -4.65 -20.87
N GLY A 52 25.73 -5.34 -19.76
CA GLY A 52 26.00 -4.70 -18.46
C GLY A 52 24.76 -4.25 -17.70
N TRP A 53 23.56 -4.47 -18.22
CA TRP A 53 22.32 -4.22 -17.48
C TRP A 53 22.06 -5.33 -16.47
N LEU A 54 22.05 -4.97 -15.18
CA LEU A 54 21.82 -5.93 -14.11
C LEU A 54 20.33 -6.27 -13.93
N LEU A 55 19.43 -5.38 -14.35
CA LEU A 55 17.99 -5.57 -14.25
C LEU A 55 17.52 -6.79 -15.08
N LEU A 56 18.14 -7.02 -16.24
CA LEU A 56 17.79 -8.08 -17.18
C LEU A 56 18.73 -9.28 -17.08
N ASP A 57 19.79 -9.20 -16.29
CA ASP A 57 20.78 -10.25 -16.10
C ASP A 57 20.16 -11.43 -15.33
N LYS A 58 20.05 -12.58 -15.98
CA LYS A 58 19.41 -13.79 -15.40
C LYS A 58 20.21 -14.41 -14.28
N ASP A 59 21.53 -14.31 -14.30
CA ASP A 59 22.38 -14.83 -13.23
C ASP A 59 22.23 -13.97 -11.98
N ILE A 60 22.16 -12.64 -12.13
CA ILE A 60 21.87 -11.71 -11.04
C ILE A 60 20.44 -11.89 -10.51
N GLN A 61 19.45 -12.11 -11.38
CA GLN A 61 18.08 -12.40 -10.94
C GLN A 61 18.06 -13.70 -10.11
N THR A 62 18.69 -14.76 -10.58
CA THR A 62 18.77 -16.04 -9.86
C THR A 62 19.48 -15.89 -8.52
N GLU A 63 20.58 -15.16 -8.46
CA GLU A 63 21.32 -14.88 -7.24
C GLU A 63 20.47 -14.11 -6.22
N LEU A 64 19.69 -13.14 -6.70
CA LEU A 64 18.92 -12.24 -5.84
C LEU A 64 17.50 -12.71 -5.51
N ASP A 65 17.03 -13.81 -6.07
CA ASP A 65 15.67 -14.32 -5.86
C ASP A 65 15.32 -14.43 -4.37
N GLY A 66 16.16 -15.12 -3.60
CA GLY A 66 16.01 -15.24 -2.16
C GLY A 66 16.10 -13.89 -1.41
N ALA A 67 16.90 -12.93 -1.91
CA ALA A 67 17.02 -11.61 -1.30
C ALA A 67 15.76 -10.76 -1.55
N VAL A 68 15.23 -10.78 -2.77
CA VAL A 68 13.98 -10.11 -3.12
C VAL A 68 12.82 -10.68 -2.30
N HIS A 69 12.71 -12.02 -2.20
CA HIS A 69 11.73 -12.66 -1.32
C HIS A 69 11.89 -12.23 0.14
N ASN A 70 13.11 -12.17 0.64
CA ASN A 70 13.40 -11.82 2.03
C ASN A 70 13.03 -10.37 2.40
N ILE A 71 13.11 -9.38 1.47
CA ILE A 71 12.61 -8.02 1.74
C ILE A 71 11.13 -8.09 2.12
N TYR A 72 10.33 -8.71 1.27
CA TYR A 72 8.88 -8.74 1.44
C TYR A 72 8.45 -9.67 2.57
N ASN A 73 9.31 -10.60 3.00
CA ASN A 73 9.05 -11.44 4.18
C ASN A 73 9.71 -10.90 5.46
N PHE A 74 10.14 -9.63 5.47
CA PHE A 74 10.74 -8.91 6.60
C PHE A 74 12.00 -9.56 7.20
N LYS A 75 12.70 -10.34 6.37
CA LYS A 75 14.04 -10.90 6.70
C LYS A 75 15.13 -9.94 6.20
N TYR A 76 15.05 -8.69 6.62
CA TYR A 76 15.88 -7.58 6.12
C TYR A 76 17.38 -7.86 6.18
N ASP A 77 17.88 -8.42 7.29
CA ASP A 77 19.32 -8.69 7.43
C ASP A 77 19.83 -9.66 6.37
N LYS A 78 19.03 -10.69 6.03
CA LYS A 78 19.36 -11.66 4.98
C LYS A 78 19.37 -11.01 3.60
N ALA A 79 18.35 -10.23 3.28
CA ALA A 79 18.24 -9.50 2.02
C ALA A 79 19.39 -8.50 1.85
N GLU A 80 19.60 -7.64 2.84
CA GLU A 80 20.61 -6.59 2.79
C GLU A 80 22.04 -7.12 2.75
N LYS A 81 22.31 -8.31 3.32
CA LYS A 81 23.61 -8.98 3.18
C LYS A 81 23.92 -9.27 1.71
N GLN A 82 22.96 -9.78 0.94
CA GLN A 82 23.11 -10.05 -0.49
C GLN A 82 23.22 -8.75 -1.30
N PHE A 83 22.40 -7.73 -1.01
CA PHE A 83 22.50 -6.44 -1.70
C PHE A 83 23.81 -5.72 -1.41
N ARG A 84 24.35 -5.82 -0.20
CA ARG A 84 25.70 -5.31 0.10
C ARG A 84 26.80 -6.10 -0.63
N SER A 85 26.61 -7.39 -0.86
CA SER A 85 27.51 -8.18 -1.74
C SER A 85 27.45 -7.69 -3.18
N LEU A 86 26.26 -7.50 -3.72
CA LEU A 86 26.06 -6.93 -5.06
C LEU A 86 26.71 -5.55 -5.18
N ARG A 87 26.55 -4.69 -4.17
CA ARG A 87 27.16 -3.36 -4.14
C ARG A 87 28.70 -3.39 -4.20
N ARG A 88 29.33 -4.38 -3.56
CA ARG A 88 30.81 -4.52 -3.63
C ARG A 88 31.28 -4.88 -5.04
N ARG A 89 30.52 -5.71 -5.76
CA ARG A 89 30.86 -6.12 -7.15
C ARG A 89 30.53 -5.03 -8.16
N TYR A 90 29.44 -4.30 -7.94
CA TYR A 90 28.92 -3.26 -8.84
C TYR A 90 28.76 -1.91 -8.12
N PRO A 91 29.86 -1.30 -7.61
CA PRO A 91 29.76 -0.09 -6.78
C PRO A 91 29.31 1.16 -7.54
N ASN A 92 29.37 1.12 -8.88
CA ASN A 92 28.97 2.22 -9.75
C ASN A 92 27.57 2.02 -10.36
N HIS A 93 26.94 0.87 -10.14
CA HIS A 93 25.61 0.59 -10.66
C HIS A 93 24.51 1.05 -9.66
N PRO A 94 23.35 1.63 -10.12
CA PRO A 94 22.29 2.11 -9.25
C PRO A 94 21.56 1.02 -8.47
N MET A 95 21.41 -0.17 -9.08
CA MET A 95 20.58 -1.26 -8.58
C MET A 95 20.84 -1.66 -7.12
N PRO A 96 22.10 -1.89 -6.65
CA PRO A 96 22.32 -2.30 -5.26
C PRO A 96 21.86 -1.26 -4.25
N TYR A 97 22.00 0.02 -4.58
CA TYR A 97 21.57 1.13 -3.72
C TYR A 97 20.04 1.24 -3.71
N PHE A 98 19.43 1.10 -4.88
CA PHE A 98 17.97 1.09 -4.99
C PHE A 98 17.35 -0.06 -4.18
N LEU A 99 17.90 -1.28 -4.27
CA LEU A 99 17.41 -2.43 -3.50
C LEU A 99 17.59 -2.26 -1.98
N LEU A 100 18.69 -1.64 -1.52
CA LEU A 100 18.87 -1.28 -0.11
C LEU A 100 17.87 -0.21 0.33
N GLY A 101 17.58 0.75 -0.53
CA GLY A 101 16.52 1.74 -0.32
C GLY A 101 15.13 1.11 -0.27
N LEU A 102 14.83 0.16 -1.15
CA LEU A 102 13.58 -0.60 -1.14
C LEU A 102 13.42 -1.44 0.15
N SER A 103 14.51 -2.07 0.63
CA SER A 103 14.50 -2.74 1.94
C SER A 103 14.16 -1.75 3.07
N THR A 104 14.73 -0.55 3.03
CA THR A 104 14.47 0.50 4.02
C THR A 104 13.02 1.02 3.92
N TRP A 105 12.49 1.16 2.71
CA TRP A 105 11.08 1.51 2.44
C TRP A 105 10.11 0.54 3.12
N TRP A 106 10.38 -0.77 3.03
CA TRP A 106 9.54 -1.78 3.65
C TRP A 106 9.64 -1.84 5.20
N LYS A 107 10.63 -1.16 5.80
CA LYS A 107 10.67 -0.89 7.25
C LYS A 107 9.75 0.27 7.66
N ILE A 108 9.39 1.17 6.72
CA ILE A 108 8.51 2.31 6.95
C ILE A 108 7.02 1.95 6.75
N ILE A 109 6.72 1.18 5.71
CA ILE A 109 5.34 0.85 5.28
C ILE A 109 4.47 0.26 6.40
N PRO A 110 4.92 -0.71 7.24
CA PRO A 110 4.07 -1.32 8.25
C PRO A 110 3.50 -0.33 9.26
N THR A 111 4.21 0.77 9.52
CA THR A 111 3.79 1.83 10.45
C THR A 111 2.84 2.86 9.81
N ASN A 112 2.34 2.63 8.59
CA ASN A 112 1.60 3.63 7.81
C ASN A 112 2.35 4.98 7.76
N PHE A 113 3.65 4.95 7.55
CA PHE A 113 4.54 6.12 7.51
C PHE A 113 4.67 6.91 8.83
N GLN A 114 4.20 6.40 9.95
CA GLN A 114 4.32 7.10 11.23
C GLN A 114 5.76 7.19 11.72
N THR A 115 6.58 6.14 11.49
CA THR A 115 8.01 6.20 11.84
C THR A 115 8.79 7.08 10.87
N ASN A 116 9.71 7.88 11.39
CA ASN A 116 10.72 8.63 10.62
C ASN A 116 12.15 8.11 10.84
N GLN A 117 12.29 7.06 11.65
CA GLN A 117 13.56 6.48 12.03
C GLN A 117 14.45 6.10 10.84
N TYR A 118 13.83 5.68 9.73
CA TYR A 118 14.52 5.19 8.55
C TYR A 118 14.66 6.22 7.42
N ASP A 119 14.09 7.41 7.57
CA ASP A 119 14.01 8.41 6.51
C ASP A 119 15.39 8.82 5.99
N LYS A 120 16.30 9.16 6.90
CA LYS A 120 17.67 9.56 6.53
C LYS A 120 18.40 8.50 5.72
N LEU A 121 18.26 7.25 6.13
CA LEU A 121 18.89 6.11 5.44
C LEU A 121 18.25 5.84 4.08
N PHE A 122 16.93 5.92 4.02
CA PHE A 122 16.17 5.76 2.79
C PHE A 122 16.57 6.82 1.74
N PHE A 123 16.52 8.10 2.11
CA PHE A 123 16.92 9.19 1.21
C PHE A 123 18.37 9.05 0.75
N ALA A 124 19.30 8.69 1.64
CA ALA A 124 20.69 8.48 1.26
C ALA A 124 20.88 7.37 0.22
N TYR A 125 20.10 6.29 0.32
CA TYR A 125 20.12 5.22 -0.70
C TYR A 125 19.50 5.68 -2.02
N MET A 126 18.36 6.38 -1.99
CA MET A 126 17.71 6.90 -3.21
C MET A 126 18.59 7.94 -3.91
N ASP A 127 19.16 8.90 -3.19
CA ASP A 127 20.10 9.90 -3.73
C ASP A 127 21.33 9.25 -4.39
N THR A 128 21.86 8.19 -3.76
CA THR A 128 23.00 7.45 -4.33
C THR A 128 22.57 6.71 -5.60
N ALA A 129 21.42 6.05 -5.60
CA ALA A 129 20.90 5.36 -6.78
C ALA A 129 20.66 6.36 -7.93
N ILE A 130 20.05 7.53 -7.65
CA ILE A 130 19.86 8.60 -8.61
C ILE A 130 21.20 9.08 -9.18
N THR A 131 22.19 9.35 -8.33
CA THR A 131 23.51 9.84 -8.77
C THR A 131 24.22 8.83 -9.68
N LYS A 132 24.13 7.52 -9.35
CA LYS A 132 24.73 6.47 -10.17
C LYS A 132 24.00 6.28 -11.50
N ALA A 133 22.66 6.25 -11.46
CA ALA A 133 21.85 6.11 -12.66
C ALA A 133 22.01 7.33 -13.58
N GLN A 134 22.11 8.55 -13.04
CA GLN A 134 22.35 9.76 -13.83
C GLN A 134 23.66 9.69 -14.61
N LYS A 135 24.74 9.20 -13.99
CA LYS A 135 26.02 9.02 -14.68
C LYS A 135 25.94 8.03 -15.84
N LEU A 136 25.19 6.93 -15.69
CA LEU A 136 24.98 5.98 -16.77
C LEU A 136 24.14 6.58 -17.89
N TYR A 137 23.11 7.34 -17.56
CA TYR A 137 22.25 8.02 -18.52
C TYR A 137 22.98 9.13 -19.27
N ASP A 138 23.83 9.90 -18.59
CA ASP A 138 24.62 10.97 -19.20
C ASP A 138 25.69 10.41 -20.17
N ALA A 139 26.20 9.21 -19.90
CA ALA A 139 27.11 8.50 -20.77
C ALA A 139 26.42 7.90 -22.00
N ASP A 140 25.19 7.45 -21.86
CA ASP A 140 24.35 6.91 -22.93
C ASP A 140 22.86 7.19 -22.63
N ASN A 141 22.27 8.11 -23.37
CA ASN A 141 20.85 8.49 -23.24
C ASN A 141 19.89 7.37 -23.65
N ASN A 142 20.35 6.32 -24.29
CA ASN A 142 19.58 5.13 -24.63
C ASN A 142 19.76 4.00 -23.61
N ASN A 143 20.46 4.25 -22.54
CA ASN A 143 20.48 3.34 -21.39
C ASN A 143 19.13 3.41 -20.67
N TYR A 144 18.19 2.57 -21.12
CA TYR A 144 16.84 2.51 -20.55
C TYR A 144 16.81 1.93 -19.15
N GLU A 145 17.77 1.10 -18.77
CA GLU A 145 17.93 0.65 -17.39
C GLU A 145 18.26 1.82 -16.47
N ALA A 146 19.13 2.73 -16.87
CA ALA A 146 19.41 3.96 -16.13
C ALA A 146 18.16 4.82 -15.99
N SER A 147 17.39 4.97 -17.07
CA SER A 147 16.10 5.70 -17.05
C SER A 147 15.08 5.03 -16.11
N PHE A 148 15.02 3.71 -16.08
CA PHE A 148 14.18 2.96 -15.15
C PHE A 148 14.56 3.26 -13.69
N PHE A 149 15.84 3.16 -13.32
CA PHE A 149 16.26 3.46 -11.95
C PHE A 149 16.09 4.92 -11.58
N LEU A 150 16.30 5.86 -12.50
CA LEU A 150 16.01 7.28 -12.29
C LEU A 150 14.53 7.51 -12.02
N SER A 151 13.67 6.94 -12.85
CA SER A 151 12.22 7.06 -12.67
C SER A 151 11.77 6.47 -11.32
N ALA A 152 12.20 5.25 -11.02
CA ALA A 152 11.83 4.56 -9.80
C ALA A 152 12.36 5.28 -8.55
N ALA A 153 13.65 5.63 -8.51
CA ALA A 153 14.26 6.27 -7.35
C ALA A 153 13.67 7.66 -7.07
N TYR A 154 13.48 8.51 -8.10
CA TYR A 154 12.77 9.78 -7.93
C TYR A 154 11.31 9.59 -7.51
N GLY A 155 10.63 8.53 -7.99
CA GLY A 155 9.25 8.23 -7.59
C GLY A 155 9.13 7.87 -6.11
N PHE A 156 9.98 6.99 -5.62
CA PHE A 156 10.03 6.60 -4.20
C PHE A 156 10.46 7.76 -3.30
N ASP A 157 11.48 8.52 -3.69
CA ASP A 157 11.93 9.73 -3.00
C ASP A 157 10.80 10.76 -2.86
N ALA A 158 10.17 11.11 -3.98
CA ALA A 158 9.05 12.04 -4.01
C ALA A 158 7.88 11.58 -3.14
N ARG A 159 7.61 10.28 -3.13
CA ARG A 159 6.56 9.72 -2.30
C ARG A 159 6.82 9.89 -0.82
N LEU A 160 8.03 9.58 -0.32
CA LEU A 160 8.32 9.79 1.10
C LEU A 160 8.32 11.27 1.46
N HIS A 161 8.81 12.17 0.59
CA HIS A 161 8.68 13.61 0.81
C HIS A 161 7.22 14.05 0.93
N ALA A 162 6.31 13.50 0.12
CA ALA A 162 4.87 13.76 0.22
C ALA A 162 4.28 13.27 1.56
N GLU A 163 4.66 12.07 2.02
CA GLU A 163 4.24 11.55 3.34
C GLU A 163 4.79 12.40 4.52
N ARG A 164 5.90 13.10 4.30
CA ARG A 164 6.50 14.05 5.27
C ARG A 164 6.03 15.49 5.07
N HIS A 165 5.04 15.74 4.17
CA HIS A 165 4.52 17.07 3.84
C HIS A 165 5.52 18.05 3.23
N ASP A 166 6.66 17.56 2.70
CA ASP A 166 7.59 18.36 1.90
C ASP A 166 7.13 18.39 0.44
N TRP A 167 6.07 19.15 0.20
CA TRP A 167 5.38 19.22 -1.09
C TRP A 167 6.27 19.74 -2.22
N ARG A 168 7.20 20.62 -1.91
CA ARG A 168 8.13 21.16 -2.90
C ARG A 168 9.03 20.05 -3.46
N LYS A 169 9.68 19.29 -2.60
CA LYS A 169 10.54 18.19 -3.04
C LYS A 169 9.74 17.07 -3.69
N ALA A 170 8.58 16.74 -3.13
CA ALA A 170 7.66 15.76 -3.72
C ALA A 170 7.29 16.13 -5.17
N THR A 171 6.93 17.38 -5.44
CA THR A 171 6.57 17.86 -6.78
C THR A 171 7.74 17.80 -7.75
N VAL A 172 8.92 18.26 -7.33
CA VAL A 172 10.13 18.25 -8.19
C VAL A 172 10.54 16.81 -8.51
N GLY A 173 10.58 15.94 -7.49
CA GLY A 173 10.92 14.53 -7.65
C GLY A 173 9.95 13.80 -8.58
N SER A 174 8.64 14.01 -8.39
CA SER A 174 7.60 13.41 -9.24
C SER A 174 7.74 13.83 -10.71
N ARG A 175 8.03 15.11 -10.97
CA ARG A 175 8.24 15.60 -12.35
C ARG A 175 9.46 14.94 -13.00
N ARG A 176 10.56 14.78 -12.25
CA ARG A 176 11.76 14.09 -12.72
C ARG A 176 11.47 12.61 -12.99
N SER A 177 10.79 11.95 -12.07
CA SER A 177 10.35 10.56 -12.24
C SER A 177 9.58 10.38 -13.55
N LEU A 178 8.58 11.22 -13.84
CA LEU A 178 7.78 11.16 -15.06
C LEU A 178 8.60 11.37 -16.33
N ASN A 179 9.58 12.28 -16.32
CA ASN A 179 10.45 12.51 -17.48
C ASN A 179 11.24 11.24 -17.83
N PHE A 180 11.84 10.58 -16.84
CA PHE A 180 12.58 9.34 -17.03
C PHE A 180 11.66 8.14 -17.29
N LEU A 181 10.44 8.12 -16.73
CA LEU A 181 9.43 7.14 -17.07
C LEU A 181 9.12 7.14 -18.55
N LYS A 182 8.89 8.33 -19.11
CA LYS A 182 8.64 8.50 -20.57
C LYS A 182 9.80 7.93 -21.40
N LYS A 183 11.04 8.12 -20.97
CA LYS A 183 12.21 7.56 -21.67
C LYS A 183 12.27 6.04 -21.52
N SER A 184 12.06 5.52 -20.34
CA SER A 184 12.12 4.05 -20.09
C SER A 184 11.02 3.27 -20.82
N GLN A 185 9.92 3.90 -21.23
CA GLN A 185 8.85 3.27 -22.03
C GLN A 185 9.32 2.72 -23.37
N GLU A 186 10.37 3.28 -23.94
CA GLU A 186 10.96 2.79 -25.18
C GLU A 186 11.47 1.36 -25.06
N ALA A 187 11.70 0.90 -23.80
CA ALA A 187 12.14 -0.46 -23.47
C ALA A 187 11.01 -1.40 -22.98
N ASN A 188 9.75 -1.00 -23.02
CA ASN A 188 8.62 -1.79 -22.49
C ASN A 188 8.52 -3.20 -23.09
N GLY A 189 9.00 -3.40 -24.33
CA GLY A 189 9.03 -4.71 -24.99
C GLY A 189 10.14 -5.64 -24.50
N LEU A 190 11.15 -5.14 -23.79
CA LEU A 190 12.28 -5.94 -23.33
C LEU A 190 11.97 -6.75 -22.07
N SER A 191 11.19 -6.19 -21.16
CA SER A 191 10.83 -6.85 -19.90
C SER A 191 9.58 -6.19 -19.28
N PRO A 192 8.74 -6.97 -18.57
CA PRO A 192 7.65 -6.45 -17.76
C PRO A 192 8.08 -5.40 -16.72
N GLU A 193 9.34 -5.44 -16.27
CA GLU A 193 9.88 -4.48 -15.30
C GLU A 193 9.65 -3.03 -15.74
N PHE A 194 9.90 -2.73 -17.02
CA PHE A 194 9.76 -1.38 -17.58
C PHE A 194 8.30 -0.88 -17.61
N GLN A 195 7.33 -1.81 -17.63
CA GLN A 195 5.91 -1.47 -17.69
C GLN A 195 5.35 -1.03 -16.32
N PHE A 196 6.01 -1.32 -15.21
CA PHE A 196 5.47 -1.08 -13.87
C PHE A 196 5.10 0.39 -13.63
N GLY A 197 6.05 1.30 -13.85
CA GLY A 197 5.81 2.73 -13.70
C GLY A 197 4.72 3.25 -14.64
N GLN A 198 4.70 2.75 -15.89
CA GLN A 198 3.69 3.11 -16.87
C GLN A 198 2.29 2.63 -16.48
N ALA A 199 2.19 1.43 -15.92
CA ALA A 199 0.92 0.90 -15.43
C ALA A 199 0.31 1.80 -14.35
N LEU A 200 1.14 2.22 -13.39
CA LEU A 200 0.72 3.15 -12.34
C LEU A 200 0.33 4.52 -12.90
N PHE A 201 1.13 5.05 -13.81
CA PHE A 201 0.83 6.32 -14.46
C PHE A 201 -0.50 6.26 -15.21
N ASN A 202 -0.69 5.26 -16.07
CA ASN A 202 -1.91 5.09 -16.86
C ASN A 202 -3.16 5.01 -15.96
N TYR A 203 -3.08 4.33 -14.85
CA TYR A 203 -4.20 4.23 -13.91
C TYR A 203 -4.48 5.57 -13.21
N TYR A 204 -3.47 6.14 -12.55
CA TYR A 204 -3.67 7.29 -11.69
C TYR A 204 -3.87 8.62 -12.44
N ALA A 205 -3.35 8.76 -13.64
CA ALA A 205 -3.58 9.94 -14.48
C ALA A 205 -5.06 10.12 -14.86
N VAL A 206 -5.86 9.04 -14.79
CA VAL A 206 -7.33 9.08 -14.97
C VAL A 206 -8.04 9.16 -13.62
N TRP A 207 -7.66 8.28 -12.70
CA TRP A 207 -8.37 8.16 -11.41
C TRP A 207 -8.31 9.44 -10.57
N ILE A 208 -7.18 10.16 -10.58
CA ILE A 208 -7.01 11.36 -9.76
C ILE A 208 -7.95 12.49 -10.17
N PRO A 209 -7.97 12.94 -11.45
CA PRO A 209 -8.85 14.04 -11.83
C PRO A 209 -10.32 13.70 -11.68
N ASP A 210 -10.69 12.41 -11.72
CA ASP A 210 -12.07 11.96 -11.52
C ASP A 210 -12.49 12.06 -10.04
N ASN A 211 -11.58 11.76 -9.12
CA ASN A 211 -11.85 11.76 -7.69
C ASN A 211 -11.51 13.10 -7.00
N TYR A 212 -10.61 13.89 -7.62
CA TYR A 212 -10.18 15.19 -7.12
C TYR A 212 -10.30 16.27 -8.20
N PRO A 213 -11.51 16.75 -8.52
CA PRO A 213 -11.74 17.71 -9.61
C PRO A 213 -10.95 19.01 -9.49
N LEU A 214 -10.63 19.45 -8.27
CA LEU A 214 -9.82 20.66 -8.02
C LEU A 214 -8.39 20.56 -8.57
N LEU A 215 -7.93 19.34 -8.86
CA LEU A 215 -6.59 19.08 -9.37
C LEU A 215 -6.55 19.02 -10.91
N LYS A 216 -7.71 18.99 -11.58
CA LYS A 216 -7.81 18.98 -13.04
C LYS A 216 -6.95 20.04 -13.72
N PRO A 217 -6.94 21.32 -13.29
CA PRO A 217 -6.14 22.36 -13.95
C PRO A 217 -4.63 22.06 -13.93
N VAL A 218 -4.14 21.48 -12.84
CA VAL A 218 -2.70 21.10 -12.72
C VAL A 218 -2.39 19.90 -13.61
N LEU A 219 -3.34 18.96 -13.72
CA LEU A 219 -3.16 17.71 -14.46
C LEU A 219 -3.30 17.89 -15.99
N LEU A 220 -3.83 19.02 -16.47
CA LEU A 220 -3.89 19.33 -17.92
C LEU A 220 -2.51 19.36 -18.59
N PHE A 221 -1.45 19.62 -17.82
CA PHE A 221 -0.06 19.63 -18.31
C PHE A 221 0.60 18.24 -18.34
N PHE A 222 -0.10 17.21 -17.88
CA PHE A 222 0.42 15.83 -17.89
C PHE A 222 -0.17 15.06 -19.08
N PRO A 223 0.55 14.05 -19.59
CA PRO A 223 0.02 13.16 -20.61
C PRO A 223 -1.28 12.49 -20.14
N LYS A 224 -2.16 12.15 -21.07
CA LYS A 224 -3.38 11.41 -20.75
C LYS A 224 -3.01 9.97 -20.41
N GLY A 225 -3.65 9.45 -19.37
CA GLY A 225 -3.57 8.03 -19.02
C GLY A 225 -4.68 7.21 -19.67
N ASP A 226 -4.56 5.90 -19.52
CA ASP A 226 -5.62 4.93 -19.83
C ASP A 226 -5.76 3.97 -18.65
N LYS A 227 -6.81 4.15 -17.87
CA LYS A 227 -7.07 3.37 -16.65
C LYS A 227 -7.17 1.87 -16.92
N LYS A 228 -7.81 1.48 -18.04
CA LYS A 228 -7.98 0.07 -18.42
C LYS A 228 -6.63 -0.55 -18.80
N LEU A 229 -5.87 0.14 -19.63
CA LEU A 229 -4.52 -0.27 -20.00
C LEU A 229 -3.61 -0.35 -18.76
N GLY A 230 -3.67 0.64 -17.87
CA GLY A 230 -2.91 0.62 -16.62
C GLY A 230 -3.18 -0.62 -15.77
N MET A 231 -4.44 -1.01 -15.61
CA MET A 231 -4.81 -2.23 -14.89
C MET A 231 -4.33 -3.51 -15.60
N GLN A 232 -4.41 -3.57 -16.92
CA GLN A 232 -3.90 -4.71 -17.70
C GLN A 232 -2.37 -4.84 -17.54
N GLN A 233 -1.64 -3.74 -17.71
CA GLN A 233 -0.20 -3.69 -17.52
C GLN A 233 0.19 -4.09 -16.10
N LEU A 234 -0.52 -3.59 -15.08
CA LEU A 234 -0.24 -3.92 -13.68
C LEU A 234 -0.42 -5.41 -13.39
N ARG A 235 -1.48 -6.04 -13.96
CA ARG A 235 -1.69 -7.49 -13.87
C ARG A 235 -0.58 -8.28 -14.57
N SER A 236 -0.15 -7.81 -15.75
CA SER A 236 0.96 -8.42 -16.48
C SER A 236 2.27 -8.37 -15.67
N VAL A 237 2.60 -7.22 -15.11
CA VAL A 237 3.79 -7.07 -14.25
C VAL A 237 3.69 -7.92 -12.98
N ALA A 238 2.51 -7.96 -12.35
CA ALA A 238 2.27 -8.79 -11.16
C ALA A 238 2.50 -10.28 -11.39
N THR A 239 2.32 -10.73 -12.64
CA THR A 239 2.49 -12.14 -13.04
C THR A 239 3.90 -12.42 -13.54
N ASN A 240 4.46 -11.55 -14.37
CA ASN A 240 5.63 -11.82 -15.19
C ASN A 240 6.89 -11.03 -14.78
N GLY A 241 6.77 -10.02 -13.91
CA GLY A 241 7.91 -9.28 -13.37
C GLY A 241 8.72 -10.13 -12.40
N PHE A 242 9.97 -9.78 -12.20
CA PHE A 242 10.82 -10.36 -11.17
C PHE A 242 10.96 -9.41 -9.98
N TYR A 243 11.60 -8.26 -10.18
CA TYR A 243 11.82 -7.27 -9.11
C TYR A 243 10.54 -6.49 -8.76
N THR A 244 9.71 -6.18 -9.75
CA THR A 244 8.52 -5.34 -9.59
C THR A 244 7.23 -6.14 -9.36
N ALA A 245 7.25 -7.48 -9.51
CA ALA A 245 6.05 -8.31 -9.39
C ALA A 245 5.33 -8.15 -8.04
N THR A 246 6.07 -8.16 -6.94
CA THR A 246 5.46 -8.03 -5.60
C THR A 246 4.91 -6.63 -5.38
N GLU A 247 5.63 -5.58 -5.79
CA GLU A 247 5.11 -4.21 -5.76
C GLU A 247 3.83 -4.07 -6.61
N ALA A 248 3.83 -4.65 -7.81
CA ALA A 248 2.66 -4.64 -8.68
C ALA A 248 1.44 -5.33 -8.02
N ARG A 249 1.65 -6.46 -7.34
CA ARG A 249 0.60 -7.13 -6.56
C ARG A 249 0.09 -6.27 -5.40
N VAL A 250 1.00 -5.58 -4.71
CA VAL A 250 0.63 -4.65 -3.61
C VAL A 250 -0.23 -3.51 -4.14
N PHE A 251 0.17 -2.89 -5.26
CA PHE A 251 -0.63 -1.84 -5.90
C PHE A 251 -1.96 -2.37 -6.40
N LEU A 252 -1.96 -3.52 -7.07
CA LEU A 252 -3.18 -4.15 -7.56
C LEU A 252 -4.17 -4.43 -6.43
N MET A 253 -3.73 -5.05 -5.33
CA MET A 253 -4.55 -5.31 -4.15
C MET A 253 -5.16 -4.02 -3.60
N ARG A 254 -4.36 -2.95 -3.48
CA ARG A 254 -4.81 -1.67 -2.93
C ARG A 254 -5.78 -0.96 -3.86
N ILE A 255 -5.47 -0.89 -5.15
CA ILE A 255 -6.32 -0.29 -6.17
C ILE A 255 -7.68 -0.99 -6.17
N LEU A 256 -7.70 -2.31 -6.27
CA LEU A 256 -8.93 -3.08 -6.30
C LEU A 256 -9.78 -2.82 -5.05
N LYS A 257 -9.18 -2.82 -3.85
CA LYS A 257 -9.94 -2.62 -2.61
C LYS A 257 -10.34 -1.17 -2.37
N ASN A 258 -9.41 -0.21 -2.53
CA ASN A 258 -9.61 1.15 -2.04
C ASN A 258 -10.16 2.10 -3.10
N GLU A 259 -9.71 1.95 -4.36
CA GLU A 259 -10.09 2.84 -5.44
C GLU A 259 -11.24 2.29 -6.28
N GLU A 260 -11.25 0.98 -6.55
CA GLU A 260 -12.30 0.32 -7.34
C GLU A 260 -13.43 -0.28 -6.49
N ASN A 261 -13.25 -0.30 -5.16
CA ASN A 261 -14.19 -0.93 -4.22
C ASN A 261 -14.55 -2.39 -4.60
N ASN A 262 -13.59 -3.11 -5.16
CA ASN A 262 -13.72 -4.49 -5.60
C ASN A 262 -12.95 -5.43 -4.67
N ALA A 263 -13.55 -5.70 -3.50
CA ALA A 263 -12.93 -6.56 -2.50
C ALA A 263 -12.85 -8.03 -2.96
N GLU A 264 -13.76 -8.47 -3.84
CA GLU A 264 -13.77 -9.82 -4.38
C GLU A 264 -12.51 -10.11 -5.22
N GLU A 265 -12.14 -9.22 -6.13
CA GLU A 265 -10.90 -9.35 -6.89
C GLU A 265 -9.63 -9.03 -6.06
N ALA A 266 -9.72 -8.21 -5.02
CA ALA A 266 -8.60 -7.91 -4.14
C ALA A 266 -8.22 -9.10 -3.25
N MET A 267 -9.20 -9.93 -2.83
CA MET A 267 -9.01 -11.03 -1.89
C MET A 267 -7.99 -12.09 -2.36
N PRO A 268 -8.04 -12.64 -3.59
CA PRO A 268 -7.05 -13.60 -4.07
C PRO A 268 -5.63 -13.02 -4.04
N VAL A 269 -5.45 -11.74 -4.38
CA VAL A 269 -4.15 -11.08 -4.38
C VAL A 269 -3.63 -10.91 -2.95
N ALA A 270 -4.50 -10.49 -2.02
CA ALA A 270 -4.14 -10.36 -0.61
C ALA A 270 -3.77 -11.71 0.01
N ARG A 271 -4.55 -12.76 -0.28
CA ARG A 271 -4.26 -14.13 0.17
C ARG A 271 -2.92 -14.62 -0.39
N LEU A 272 -2.65 -14.42 -1.67
CA LEU A 272 -1.36 -14.77 -2.29
C LEU A 272 -0.20 -14.06 -1.58
N LEU A 273 -0.29 -12.74 -1.38
CA LEU A 273 0.75 -11.98 -0.69
C LEU A 273 0.96 -12.47 0.75
N ALA A 274 -0.12 -12.68 1.51
CA ALA A 274 -0.05 -13.12 2.89
C ALA A 274 0.50 -14.56 3.03
N THR A 275 0.21 -15.46 2.08
CA THR A 275 0.72 -16.84 2.09
C THR A 275 2.16 -16.93 1.60
N THR A 276 2.53 -16.13 0.59
CA THR A 276 3.90 -16.08 0.08
C THR A 276 4.86 -15.44 1.09
N TYR A 277 4.40 -14.43 1.81
CA TYR A 277 5.20 -13.66 2.77
C TYR A 277 4.57 -13.67 4.17
N PRO A 278 4.61 -14.84 4.86
CA PRO A 278 3.89 -15.03 6.12
C PRO A 278 4.38 -14.14 7.27
N ASP A 279 5.60 -13.61 7.19
CA ASP A 279 6.15 -12.71 8.22
C ASP A 279 5.94 -11.22 7.89
N ASN A 280 5.22 -10.90 6.83
CA ASN A 280 4.91 -9.52 6.49
C ASN A 280 3.63 -9.04 7.19
N GLY A 281 3.79 -8.26 8.27
CA GLY A 281 2.67 -7.74 9.06
C GLY A 281 1.70 -6.86 8.27
N TYR A 282 2.17 -6.14 7.24
CA TYR A 282 1.30 -5.34 6.37
C TYR A 282 0.38 -6.23 5.51
N PHE A 283 0.92 -7.31 4.92
CA PHE A 283 0.12 -8.24 4.12
C PHE A 283 -0.86 -9.04 4.97
N GLN A 284 -0.41 -9.51 6.14
CA GLN A 284 -1.28 -10.22 7.09
C GLN A 284 -2.45 -9.32 7.53
N ARG A 285 -2.18 -8.08 7.89
CA ARG A 285 -3.20 -7.10 8.27
C ARG A 285 -4.21 -6.85 7.14
N PHE A 286 -3.73 -6.68 5.91
CA PHE A 286 -4.60 -6.42 4.77
C PHE A 286 -5.47 -7.63 4.43
N TYR A 287 -4.90 -8.83 4.49
CA TYR A 287 -5.65 -10.07 4.31
C TYR A 287 -6.70 -10.27 5.40
N ALA A 288 -6.35 -10.07 6.68
CA ALA A 288 -7.33 -10.14 7.77
C ALA A 288 -8.48 -9.15 7.60
N PHE A 289 -8.18 -7.93 7.12
CA PHE A 289 -9.18 -6.91 6.84
C PHE A 289 -10.13 -7.34 5.72
N LEU A 290 -9.62 -7.85 4.60
CA LEU A 290 -10.45 -8.35 3.50
C LEU A 290 -11.28 -9.56 3.93
N ALA A 291 -10.70 -10.50 4.69
CA ALA A 291 -11.40 -11.64 5.23
C ALA A 291 -12.54 -11.24 6.16
N TYR A 292 -12.35 -10.21 6.98
CA TYR A 292 -13.41 -9.61 7.79
C TYR A 292 -14.51 -9.00 6.92
N ASP A 293 -14.12 -8.22 5.92
CA ASP A 293 -15.02 -7.50 5.01
C ASP A 293 -15.90 -8.45 4.17
N GLN A 294 -15.33 -9.59 3.76
CA GLN A 294 -16.01 -10.62 2.95
C GLN A 294 -16.73 -11.70 3.78
N GLY A 295 -16.66 -11.63 5.12
CA GLY A 295 -17.26 -12.63 5.98
C GLY A 295 -16.50 -13.97 6.05
N GLU A 296 -15.27 -14.03 5.56
CA GLU A 296 -14.38 -15.19 5.71
C GLU A 296 -13.81 -15.26 7.14
N PHE A 297 -14.71 -15.43 8.10
CA PHE A 297 -14.40 -15.27 9.53
C PHE A 297 -13.38 -16.28 10.07
N ALA A 298 -13.28 -17.47 9.49
CA ALA A 298 -12.27 -18.45 9.91
C ALA A 298 -10.85 -17.97 9.59
N ASP A 299 -10.63 -17.45 8.40
CA ASP A 299 -9.35 -16.87 8.01
C ASP A 299 -9.06 -15.56 8.76
N CYS A 300 -10.06 -14.71 8.93
CA CYS A 300 -9.96 -13.49 9.72
C CYS A 300 -9.49 -13.80 11.15
N GLU A 301 -10.08 -14.78 11.81
CA GLU A 301 -9.70 -15.18 13.16
C GLU A 301 -8.28 -15.75 13.21
N ARG A 302 -7.96 -16.70 12.35
CA ARG A 302 -6.66 -17.34 12.28
C ARG A 302 -5.54 -16.33 12.11
N VAL A 303 -5.68 -15.44 11.11
CA VAL A 303 -4.68 -14.42 10.79
C VAL A 303 -4.59 -13.36 11.89
N SER A 304 -5.71 -12.95 12.49
CA SER A 304 -5.71 -11.98 13.58
C SER A 304 -5.03 -12.52 14.85
N ARG A 305 -5.20 -13.80 15.16
CA ARG A 305 -4.49 -14.45 16.29
C ARG A 305 -2.99 -14.54 16.03
N ASP A 306 -2.58 -14.90 14.80
CA ASP A 306 -1.18 -14.94 14.38
C ASP A 306 -0.52 -13.54 14.46
N ILE A 307 -1.24 -12.48 14.02
CA ILE A 307 -0.76 -11.10 14.17
C ILE A 307 -0.49 -10.76 15.64
N LEU A 308 -1.41 -11.05 16.56
CA LEU A 308 -1.22 -10.75 17.98
C LEU A 308 -0.10 -11.58 18.60
N ASP A 309 0.06 -12.85 18.21
CA ASP A 309 1.20 -13.67 18.65
C ASP A 309 2.53 -13.07 18.22
N LYS A 310 2.63 -12.66 16.95
CA LYS A 310 3.83 -12.05 16.39
C LYS A 310 4.16 -10.69 17.01
N ILE A 311 3.14 -9.89 17.37
CA ILE A 311 3.33 -8.66 18.18
C ILE A 311 3.92 -9.00 19.54
N ASN A 312 3.35 -9.98 20.24
CA ASN A 312 3.83 -10.39 21.57
C ASN A 312 5.28 -10.91 21.53
N ARG A 313 5.70 -11.48 20.41
CA ARG A 313 7.07 -11.95 20.17
C ARG A 313 8.02 -10.85 19.66
N GLY A 314 7.54 -9.63 19.48
CA GLY A 314 8.33 -8.48 19.01
C GLY A 314 8.89 -8.65 17.59
N LEU A 315 8.17 -9.34 16.68
CA LEU A 315 8.65 -9.54 15.33
C LEU A 315 8.61 -8.24 14.52
N PRO A 316 9.60 -8.00 13.63
CA PRO A 316 9.65 -6.80 12.80
C PRO A 316 8.37 -6.57 11.99
N GLY A 317 7.89 -5.32 11.94
CA GLY A 317 6.71 -4.93 11.17
C GLY A 317 5.37 -5.35 11.78
N TYR A 318 5.38 -5.96 12.96
CA TYR A 318 4.20 -6.25 13.76
C TYR A 318 4.06 -5.24 14.88
N GLU A 319 3.28 -4.19 14.64
CA GLU A 319 3.19 -3.01 15.47
C GLU A 319 1.75 -2.69 15.87
N GLY A 320 1.56 -1.64 16.66
CA GLY A 320 0.26 -1.23 17.21
C GLY A 320 -0.85 -1.10 16.15
N ILE A 321 -0.50 -0.65 14.93
CA ILE A 321 -1.48 -0.57 13.84
C ILE A 321 -2.04 -1.95 13.50
N SER A 322 -1.19 -2.97 13.34
CA SER A 322 -1.64 -4.34 13.08
C SER A 322 -2.40 -4.92 14.27
N GLY A 323 -1.97 -4.60 15.50
CA GLY A 323 -2.63 -4.98 16.74
C GLY A 323 -4.05 -4.43 16.86
N ARG A 324 -4.25 -3.16 16.48
CA ARG A 324 -5.56 -2.53 16.47
C ARG A 324 -6.56 -3.27 15.57
N TYR A 325 -6.17 -3.57 14.33
CA TYR A 325 -7.01 -4.32 13.39
C TYR A 325 -7.34 -5.71 13.92
N ALA A 326 -6.32 -6.48 14.28
CA ALA A 326 -6.49 -7.86 14.76
C ALA A 326 -7.36 -7.92 16.03
N SER A 327 -7.14 -7.01 16.99
CA SER A 327 -7.92 -6.95 18.21
C SER A 327 -9.38 -6.58 17.94
N TYR A 328 -9.64 -5.61 17.04
CA TYR A 328 -11.01 -5.30 16.67
C TYR A 328 -11.75 -6.49 16.06
N PHE A 329 -11.11 -7.18 15.09
CA PHE A 329 -11.74 -8.32 14.43
C PHE A 329 -12.03 -9.48 15.42
N LEU A 330 -11.08 -9.78 16.29
CA LEU A 330 -11.31 -10.80 17.33
C LEU A 330 -12.41 -10.38 18.30
N GLY A 331 -12.46 -9.11 18.70
CA GLY A 331 -13.56 -8.58 19.53
C GLY A 331 -14.92 -8.75 18.86
N TYR A 332 -15.00 -8.42 17.56
CA TYR A 332 -16.22 -8.61 16.77
C TYR A 332 -16.63 -10.08 16.71
N LEU A 333 -15.69 -11.00 16.47
CA LEU A 333 -15.97 -12.43 16.39
C LEU A 333 -16.41 -12.99 17.73
N MET A 334 -15.75 -12.62 18.83
CA MET A 334 -16.16 -13.02 20.18
C MET A 334 -17.58 -12.56 20.50
N GLN A 335 -17.90 -11.31 20.18
CA GLN A 335 -19.23 -10.74 20.43
C GLN A 335 -20.33 -11.39 19.59
N ASN A 336 -20.11 -11.51 18.28
CA ASN A 336 -21.19 -11.80 17.35
C ASN A 336 -21.30 -13.28 16.96
N ARG A 337 -20.17 -14.00 16.90
CA ARG A 337 -20.13 -15.41 16.51
C ARG A 337 -20.09 -16.34 17.72
N TYR A 338 -19.20 -16.07 18.68
CA TYR A 338 -19.02 -16.92 19.84
C TYR A 338 -19.87 -16.56 21.03
N ARG A 339 -20.48 -15.36 21.03
CA ARG A 339 -21.30 -14.84 22.14
C ARG A 339 -20.54 -14.72 23.47
N ASP A 340 -19.23 -14.62 23.43
CA ASP A 340 -18.33 -14.46 24.59
C ASP A 340 -18.06 -12.95 24.81
N LEU A 341 -18.95 -12.31 25.57
CA LEU A 341 -18.85 -10.87 25.84
C LEU A 341 -17.62 -10.51 26.68
N ALA A 342 -17.15 -11.42 27.54
CA ALA A 342 -15.96 -11.16 28.37
C ALA A 342 -14.72 -11.02 27.49
N LYS A 343 -14.48 -11.99 26.60
CA LYS A 343 -13.38 -11.92 25.62
C LYS A 343 -13.57 -10.79 24.62
N ALA A 344 -14.79 -10.49 24.20
CA ALA A 344 -15.07 -9.38 23.31
C ALA A 344 -14.62 -8.05 23.94
N LYS A 345 -14.95 -7.81 25.21
CA LYS A 345 -14.52 -6.60 25.95
C LYS A 345 -12.98 -6.51 26.00
N ASP A 346 -12.28 -7.60 26.35
CA ASP A 346 -10.81 -7.63 26.40
C ASP A 346 -10.20 -7.25 25.04
N TYR A 347 -10.67 -7.83 23.95
CA TYR A 347 -10.15 -7.51 22.61
C TYR A 347 -10.48 -6.08 22.16
N TYR A 348 -11.66 -5.54 22.45
CA TYR A 348 -11.98 -4.15 22.14
C TYR A 348 -11.11 -3.18 22.96
N GLN A 349 -10.84 -3.48 24.24
CA GLN A 349 -9.92 -2.69 25.05
C GLN A 349 -8.51 -2.72 24.49
N ARG A 350 -8.00 -3.89 24.06
CA ARG A 350 -6.70 -3.99 23.37
C ARG A 350 -6.67 -3.17 22.06
N CYS A 351 -7.76 -3.18 21.30
CA CYS A 351 -7.88 -2.33 20.11
C CYS A 351 -7.71 -0.85 20.45
N ILE A 352 -8.33 -0.37 21.54
CA ILE A 352 -8.20 1.00 22.03
C ILE A 352 -6.74 1.29 22.42
N VAL A 353 -6.12 0.43 23.23
CA VAL A 353 -4.72 0.59 23.67
C VAL A 353 -3.77 0.68 22.47
N PHE A 354 -3.92 -0.21 21.48
CA PHE A 354 -3.12 -0.15 20.25
C PHE A 354 -3.35 1.12 19.44
N ALA A 355 -4.59 1.61 19.37
CA ALA A 355 -4.91 2.85 18.68
C ALA A 355 -4.25 4.07 19.38
N GLU A 356 -4.34 4.13 20.69
CA GLU A 356 -3.76 5.20 21.49
C GLU A 356 -2.22 5.19 21.43
N SER A 357 -1.59 4.01 21.48
CA SER A 357 -0.14 3.88 21.37
C SER A 357 0.42 4.35 20.02
N THR A 358 -0.41 4.36 18.98
CA THR A 358 -0.06 4.82 17.63
C THR A 358 -0.61 6.20 17.29
N GLY A 359 -1.31 6.87 18.23
CA GLY A 359 -1.93 8.18 18.01
C GLY A 359 -3.10 8.17 17.02
N ASP A 360 -3.58 7.00 16.57
CA ASP A 360 -4.70 6.89 15.62
C ASP A 360 -6.04 6.70 16.37
N THR A 361 -6.43 7.76 17.08
CA THR A 361 -7.65 7.80 17.90
C THR A 361 -8.88 8.38 17.17
N SER A 362 -8.73 8.77 15.91
CA SER A 362 -9.86 9.19 15.05
C SER A 362 -10.26 8.12 14.03
N GLY A 363 -9.54 7.01 13.96
CA GLY A 363 -9.75 5.92 13.01
C GLY A 363 -10.98 5.07 13.33
N GLY A 364 -11.60 4.46 12.27
CA GLY A 364 -12.86 3.73 12.38
C GLY A 364 -12.86 2.64 13.45
N PHE A 365 -11.82 1.79 13.52
CA PHE A 365 -11.77 0.69 14.51
C PHE A 365 -11.63 1.15 15.96
N TYR A 366 -10.97 2.29 16.20
CA TYR A 366 -10.96 2.90 17.53
C TYR A 366 -12.38 3.31 17.95
N LEU A 367 -13.09 4.03 17.07
CA LEU A 367 -14.46 4.49 17.35
C LEU A 367 -15.44 3.31 17.45
N PHE A 368 -15.30 2.30 16.59
CA PHE A 368 -16.14 1.10 16.66
C PHE A 368 -15.90 0.28 17.93
N ALA A 369 -14.65 0.18 18.41
CA ALA A 369 -14.35 -0.51 19.66
C ALA A 369 -15.00 0.21 20.87
N ASN A 370 -14.85 1.54 20.93
CA ASN A 370 -15.52 2.35 21.96
C ASN A 370 -17.05 2.22 21.89
N MET A 371 -17.62 2.23 20.68
CA MET A 371 -19.06 2.05 20.49
C MET A 371 -19.55 0.68 20.97
N ASN A 372 -18.84 -0.38 20.63
CA ASN A 372 -19.21 -1.72 21.05
C ASN A 372 -19.11 -1.88 22.59
N LEU A 373 -18.06 -1.33 23.21
CA LEU A 373 -17.94 -1.30 24.66
C LEU A 373 -19.05 -0.50 25.34
N ALA A 374 -19.41 0.66 24.79
CA ALA A 374 -20.54 1.45 25.28
C ALA A 374 -21.85 0.66 25.22
N ARG A 375 -22.13 0.00 24.09
CA ARG A 375 -23.33 -0.82 23.90
C ARG A 375 -23.37 -2.03 24.85
N VAL A 376 -22.21 -2.66 25.12
CA VAL A 376 -22.11 -3.74 26.09
C VAL A 376 -22.39 -3.23 27.49
N ALA A 377 -21.78 -2.10 27.90
CA ALA A 377 -22.03 -1.51 29.22
C ALA A 377 -23.50 -1.11 29.41
N VAL A 378 -24.16 -0.59 28.38
CA VAL A 378 -25.62 -0.33 28.42
C VAL A 378 -26.43 -1.60 28.69
N LYS A 379 -26.08 -2.73 28.03
CA LYS A 379 -26.76 -4.01 28.29
C LYS A 379 -26.51 -4.55 29.69
N GLU A 380 -25.33 -4.30 30.24
CA GLU A 380 -24.94 -4.65 31.61
C GLU A 380 -25.48 -3.67 32.64
N LYS A 381 -26.20 -2.60 32.22
CA LYS A 381 -26.73 -1.51 33.05
C LYS A 381 -25.64 -0.69 33.79
N ASP A 382 -24.42 -0.76 33.33
CA ASP A 382 -23.29 0.06 33.80
C ASP A 382 -23.29 1.41 33.07
N ILE A 383 -24.11 2.33 33.61
CA ILE A 383 -24.30 3.66 33.01
C ILE A 383 -23.03 4.49 33.05
N ALA A 384 -22.22 4.36 34.09
CA ALA A 384 -21.00 5.11 34.27
C ALA A 384 -19.96 4.72 33.18
N THR A 385 -19.76 3.44 32.97
CA THR A 385 -18.86 2.93 31.92
C THR A 385 -19.39 3.25 30.52
N ALA A 386 -20.70 3.09 30.28
CA ALA A 386 -21.31 3.48 29.01
C ALA A 386 -21.08 4.95 28.68
N ARG A 387 -21.29 5.83 29.66
CA ARG A 387 -21.08 7.30 29.52
C ARG A 387 -19.64 7.58 29.10
N ARG A 388 -18.65 7.01 29.78
CA ARG A 388 -17.20 7.19 29.46
C ARG A 388 -16.87 6.88 28.00
N TYR A 389 -17.36 5.75 27.48
CA TYR A 389 -17.10 5.39 26.09
C TYR A 389 -17.86 6.28 25.09
N TYR A 390 -19.09 6.66 25.38
CA TYR A 390 -19.84 7.59 24.52
C TYR A 390 -19.23 9.00 24.51
N ASP A 391 -18.69 9.50 25.63
CA ASP A 391 -17.97 10.77 25.69
C ASP A 391 -16.73 10.77 24.79
N VAL A 392 -15.96 9.67 24.77
CA VAL A 392 -14.84 9.49 23.84
C VAL A 392 -15.30 9.60 22.38
N ILE A 393 -16.45 9.00 22.04
CA ILE A 393 -16.97 9.06 20.67
C ILE A 393 -17.38 10.50 20.32
N LEU A 394 -18.00 11.25 21.23
CA LEU A 394 -18.35 12.65 20.99
C LEU A 394 -17.13 13.55 20.77
N ASP A 395 -16.03 13.26 21.46
CA ASP A 395 -14.78 14.01 21.32
C ASP A 395 -14.06 13.73 20.00
N LYS A 396 -14.06 12.47 19.55
CA LYS A 396 -13.20 12.00 18.46
C LYS A 396 -13.92 11.79 17.11
N ALA A 397 -15.22 11.52 17.11
CA ALA A 397 -15.94 11.19 15.89
C ALA A 397 -16.38 12.45 15.10
N ASP A 398 -16.45 12.29 13.78
CA ASP A 398 -17.07 13.32 12.93
C ASP A 398 -18.54 13.53 13.33
N ARG A 399 -18.96 14.80 13.47
CA ARG A 399 -20.32 15.18 13.88
C ARG A 399 -21.43 14.65 12.96
N LYS A 400 -21.10 14.33 11.72
CA LYS A 400 -22.04 13.78 10.74
C LYS A 400 -22.12 12.24 10.80
N SER A 401 -21.18 11.59 11.51
CA SER A 401 -21.14 10.12 11.60
C SER A 401 -22.29 9.56 12.43
N GLU A 402 -22.71 8.35 12.14
CA GLU A 402 -23.74 7.64 12.91
C GLU A 402 -23.28 7.37 14.35
N GLN A 403 -22.00 7.12 14.56
CA GLN A 403 -21.41 6.93 15.89
C GLN A 403 -21.59 8.17 16.77
N TYR A 404 -21.32 9.36 16.22
CA TYR A 404 -21.54 10.62 16.93
C TYR A 404 -23.01 10.84 17.27
N LYS A 405 -23.91 10.59 16.33
CA LYS A 405 -25.35 10.76 16.51
C LYS A 405 -25.89 9.84 17.61
N GLU A 406 -25.48 8.56 17.58
CA GLU A 406 -25.87 7.58 18.61
C GLU A 406 -25.36 7.99 19.98
N ALA A 407 -24.08 8.33 20.11
CA ALA A 407 -23.48 8.77 21.38
C ALA A 407 -24.20 9.99 21.94
N LYS A 408 -24.46 11.02 21.11
CA LYS A 408 -25.16 12.23 21.50
C LYS A 408 -26.60 11.95 21.98
N ALA A 409 -27.33 11.10 21.28
CA ALA A 409 -28.69 10.73 21.63
C ALA A 409 -28.74 10.00 22.97
N TRP A 410 -27.84 9.04 23.18
CA TRP A 410 -27.79 8.27 24.42
C TRP A 410 -27.40 9.15 25.62
N LEU A 411 -26.36 9.97 25.48
CA LEU A 411 -25.92 10.89 26.55
C LEU A 411 -27.00 11.90 26.92
N LYS A 412 -27.73 12.44 25.95
CA LYS A 412 -28.87 13.33 26.19
C LYS A 412 -29.97 12.64 26.99
N LYS A 413 -30.31 11.39 26.63
CA LYS A 413 -31.35 10.60 27.33
C LYS A 413 -30.97 10.28 28.77
N ASN A 414 -29.68 10.08 29.04
CA ASN A 414 -29.15 9.67 30.34
C ASN A 414 -28.44 10.82 31.08
N ALA A 415 -28.72 12.09 30.75
CA ALA A 415 -28.04 13.25 31.33
C ALA A 415 -28.27 13.43 32.83
N ARG A 416 -29.36 12.84 33.37
CA ARG A 416 -29.78 12.93 34.78
C ARG A 416 -29.60 11.63 35.57
N ALA A 417 -29.00 10.60 34.96
CA ALA A 417 -28.73 9.32 35.62
C ALA A 417 -27.35 9.30 36.25
#